data_336612400a75904b6513b88e523ed024
#
_entry.id   336612400a75904b6513b88e523ed024
#
_cell.length_a   1.000
_cell.length_b   1.000
_cell.length_c   1.000
_cell.angle_alpha   90.00
_cell.angle_beta   90.00
_cell.angle_gamma   90.00
#
_symmetry.space_group_name_H-M   'P 1'
#
loop_
_entity.id
_entity.type
_entity.pdbx_description
1 polymer ?
#
loop_
_entity_poly.entity_id
_entity_poly.type
_entity_poly.pdbx_seq_one_letter_code
_entity_poly.pdbx_strand_id
1 'polypeptide(L)'
;IVEGIAYMIQNNDVPNALKGYKIIKINSTSLIGKINHNGKEELIITRLVEELKKVNKVILFIDEIHTLIGGAGNSMDLANILKPALDRGEVKVIGATTDIEYETYIVRDRAFLRRFDKIDILEPDENTTVKILLGSIAKYEKQTGVKMKYNNYINELLCKTIVNATTQY
;
A
#
# COMPACT_ATOMS: atom_id res chain seq x y z
N ILE A 1 -5.46 -3.22 3.79
CA ILE A 1 -6.25 -1.98 3.63
C ILE A 1 -6.30 -1.58 2.16
N VAL A 2 -5.19 -1.30 1.49
CA VAL A 2 -5.17 -0.80 0.11
C VAL A 2 -5.81 -1.79 -0.88
N GLU A 3 -5.60 -3.09 -0.73
CA GLU A 3 -6.29 -4.12 -1.50
C GLU A 3 -7.81 -4.09 -1.28
N GLY A 4 -8.24 -3.81 -0.03
CA GLY A 4 -9.66 -3.60 0.29
C GLY A 4 -10.25 -2.38 -0.41
N ILE A 5 -9.52 -1.26 -0.45
CA ILE A 5 -9.94 -0.07 -1.19
C ILE A 5 -10.05 -0.38 -2.70
N ALA A 6 -9.09 -1.10 -3.27
CA ALA A 6 -9.12 -1.51 -4.67
C ALA A 6 -10.35 -2.38 -4.98
N TYR A 7 -10.67 -3.31 -4.08
CA TYR A 7 -11.88 -4.15 -4.18
C TYR A 7 -13.17 -3.31 -4.11
N MET A 8 -13.25 -2.35 -3.17
CA MET A 8 -14.41 -1.44 -3.08
C MET A 8 -14.56 -0.58 -4.34
N ILE A 9 -13.45 -0.09 -4.91
CA ILE A 9 -13.49 0.67 -6.18
C ILE A 9 -14.04 -0.21 -7.30
N GLN A 10 -13.60 -1.46 -7.40
CA GLN A 10 -14.05 -2.39 -8.43
C GLN A 10 -15.56 -2.70 -8.33
N ASN A 11 -16.07 -2.76 -7.10
CA ASN A 11 -17.50 -2.98 -6.85
C ASN A 11 -18.34 -1.70 -6.86
N ASN A 12 -17.76 -0.55 -7.19
CA ASN A 12 -18.40 0.78 -7.11
C ASN A 12 -18.93 1.15 -5.72
N ASP A 13 -18.40 0.52 -4.66
CA ASP A 13 -18.72 0.78 -3.25
C ASP A 13 -17.77 1.84 -2.67
N VAL A 14 -17.68 2.96 -3.35
CA VAL A 14 -16.82 4.11 -2.99
C VAL A 14 -17.52 5.43 -3.31
N PRO A 15 -17.11 6.54 -2.66
CA PRO A 15 -17.57 7.87 -3.03
C PRO A 15 -17.35 8.15 -4.53
N ASN A 16 -18.21 9.00 -5.10
CA ASN A 16 -18.17 9.34 -6.53
C ASN A 16 -16.79 9.83 -7.00
N ALA A 17 -16.04 10.50 -6.13
CA ALA A 17 -14.69 10.97 -6.42
C ALA A 17 -13.69 9.85 -6.72
N LEU A 18 -13.91 8.63 -6.21
CA LEU A 18 -13.03 7.47 -6.42
C LEU A 18 -13.53 6.50 -7.46
N LYS A 19 -14.75 6.69 -7.97
CA LYS A 19 -15.30 5.79 -9.00
C LYS A 19 -14.47 5.78 -10.27
N GLY A 20 -14.18 4.57 -10.72
CA GLY A 20 -13.38 4.32 -11.93
C GLY A 20 -11.88 4.52 -11.77
N TYR A 21 -11.39 4.77 -10.55
CA TYR A 21 -9.96 4.74 -10.27
C TYR A 21 -9.43 3.31 -10.31
N LYS A 22 -8.13 3.21 -10.57
CA LYS A 22 -7.36 1.95 -10.48
C LYS A 22 -6.20 2.17 -9.53
N ILE A 23 -5.91 1.18 -8.69
CA ILE A 23 -4.73 1.20 -7.83
C ILE A 23 -3.67 0.30 -8.45
N ILE A 24 -2.49 0.86 -8.69
CA ILE A 24 -1.32 0.13 -9.20
C ILE A 24 -0.33 -0.03 -8.04
N LYS A 25 -0.12 -1.26 -7.61
CA LYS A 25 0.90 -1.56 -6.58
C LYS A 25 2.26 -1.72 -7.24
N ILE A 26 3.24 -1.01 -6.70
CA ILE A 26 4.64 -1.09 -7.12
C ILE A 26 5.52 -1.33 -5.91
N ASN A 27 6.51 -2.19 -6.07
CA ASN A 27 7.57 -2.34 -5.09
C ASN A 27 8.58 -1.21 -5.27
N SER A 28 8.92 -0.53 -4.19
CA SER A 28 9.88 0.58 -4.16
C SER A 28 11.24 0.21 -4.76
N THR A 29 11.72 -1.02 -4.52
CA THR A 29 12.99 -1.51 -5.07
C THR A 29 13.00 -1.57 -6.60
N SER A 30 11.85 -1.81 -7.22
CA SER A 30 11.71 -1.81 -8.69
C SER A 30 11.86 -0.41 -9.32
N LEU A 31 11.66 0.64 -8.53
CA LEU A 31 11.76 2.03 -8.99
C LEU A 31 13.19 2.55 -9.06
N ILE A 32 14.13 1.90 -8.35
CA ILE A 32 15.55 2.29 -8.28
C ILE A 32 16.29 1.91 -9.57
N GLY A 33 15.75 1.00 -10.36
CA GLY A 33 16.36 0.52 -11.59
C GLY A 33 16.43 1.57 -12.70
N LYS A 34 17.29 1.29 -13.68
CA LYS A 34 17.40 2.05 -14.92
C LYS A 34 16.89 1.22 -16.09
N ILE A 35 16.31 1.89 -17.06
CA ILE A 35 15.89 1.30 -18.35
C ILE A 35 16.55 2.06 -19.50
N ASN A 36 16.77 1.37 -20.61
CA ASN A 36 17.19 2.00 -21.85
C ASN A 36 15.94 2.29 -22.69
N HIS A 37 15.66 3.58 -22.89
CA HIS A 37 14.55 4.03 -23.69
C HIS A 37 15.07 4.98 -24.79
N ASN A 38 14.82 4.65 -26.05
CA ASN A 38 15.28 5.44 -27.22
C ASN A 38 16.80 5.72 -27.21
N GLY A 39 17.61 4.73 -26.75
CA GLY A 39 19.06 4.89 -26.68
C GLY A 39 19.60 5.72 -25.52
N LYS A 40 18.73 6.13 -24.59
CA LYS A 40 19.12 6.85 -23.37
C LYS A 40 18.77 6.03 -22.12
N GLU A 41 19.70 6.01 -21.18
CA GLU A 41 19.49 5.44 -19.86
C GLU A 41 18.66 6.42 -19.02
N GLU A 42 17.53 5.98 -18.51
CA GLU A 42 16.70 6.75 -17.57
C GLU A 42 16.23 5.91 -16.39
N LEU A 43 15.90 6.57 -15.27
CA LEU A 43 15.35 5.90 -14.11
C LEU A 43 13.91 5.42 -14.39
N ILE A 44 13.58 4.22 -13.94
CA ILE A 44 12.22 3.64 -14.09
C ILE A 44 11.16 4.59 -13.51
N ILE A 45 11.43 5.20 -12.36
CA ILE A 45 10.50 6.14 -11.73
C ILE A 45 10.22 7.38 -12.60
N THR A 46 11.22 7.90 -13.31
CA THR A 46 11.02 9.04 -14.21
C THR A 46 10.03 8.69 -15.31
N ARG A 47 10.25 7.56 -15.94
CA ARG A 47 9.35 7.05 -16.98
C ARG A 47 7.95 6.75 -16.46
N LEU A 48 7.86 6.12 -15.28
CA LEU A 48 6.59 5.85 -14.64
C LEU A 48 5.79 7.14 -14.38
N VAL A 49 6.42 8.17 -13.83
CA VAL A 49 5.77 9.47 -13.58
C VAL A 49 5.27 10.09 -14.87
N GLU A 50 6.05 10.04 -15.95
CA GLU A 50 5.63 10.56 -17.26
C GLU A 50 4.42 9.81 -17.84
N GLU A 51 4.38 8.48 -17.68
CA GLU A 51 3.23 7.69 -18.14
C GLU A 51 2.00 7.93 -17.25
N LEU A 52 2.17 8.06 -15.94
CA LEU A 52 1.07 8.34 -15.02
C LEU A 52 0.40 9.69 -15.28
N LYS A 53 1.16 10.70 -15.72
CA LYS A 53 0.60 12.02 -16.13
C LYS A 53 -0.36 11.93 -17.32
N LYS A 54 -0.20 10.93 -18.18
CA LYS A 54 -1.04 10.73 -19.37
C LYS A 54 -2.32 9.97 -19.06
N VAL A 55 -2.38 9.31 -17.89
CA VAL A 55 -3.48 8.44 -17.52
C VAL A 55 -4.31 9.08 -16.42
N ASN A 56 -5.62 9.14 -16.63
CA ASN A 56 -6.53 9.63 -15.62
C ASN A 56 -6.98 8.49 -14.68
N LYS A 57 -7.34 8.86 -13.44
CA LYS A 57 -7.94 7.94 -12.46
C LYS A 57 -7.04 6.76 -12.07
N VAL A 58 -5.76 7.02 -11.87
CA VAL A 58 -4.80 6.06 -11.34
C VAL A 58 -4.27 6.57 -10.00
N ILE A 59 -4.17 5.66 -9.04
CA ILE A 59 -3.50 5.85 -7.75
C ILE A 59 -2.33 4.89 -7.72
N LEU A 60 -1.14 5.41 -7.48
CA LEU A 60 0.05 4.60 -7.29
C LEU A 60 0.15 4.19 -5.82
N PHE A 61 0.22 2.90 -5.53
CA PHE A 61 0.51 2.40 -4.19
C PHE A 61 1.96 1.95 -4.12
N ILE A 62 2.71 2.58 -3.23
CA ILE A 62 4.12 2.29 -2.98
C ILE A 62 4.25 1.72 -1.57
N ASP A 63 4.55 0.44 -1.49
CA ASP A 63 4.90 -0.21 -0.24
C ASP A 63 6.33 0.16 0.15
N GLU A 64 6.60 0.29 1.46
CA GLU A 64 7.93 0.67 1.96
C GLU A 64 8.43 2.02 1.36
N ILE A 65 7.54 3.03 1.28
CA ILE A 65 7.83 4.32 0.61
C ILE A 65 9.06 5.03 1.20
N HIS A 66 9.40 4.78 2.46
CA HIS A 66 10.59 5.34 3.11
C HIS A 66 11.89 5.01 2.36
N THR A 67 11.93 3.88 1.64
CA THR A 67 13.11 3.47 0.86
C THR A 67 13.43 4.41 -0.30
N LEU A 68 12.45 5.22 -0.74
CA LEU A 68 12.65 6.25 -1.76
C LEU A 68 13.30 7.52 -1.19
N ILE A 69 13.32 7.68 0.15
CA ILE A 69 13.70 8.93 0.82
C ILE A 69 15.01 8.77 1.60
N GLY A 70 15.24 7.62 2.22
CA GLY A 70 16.26 7.44 3.24
C GLY A 70 17.48 6.59 2.87
N GLY A 71 17.57 6.05 1.64
CA GLY A 71 18.63 5.12 1.28
C GLY A 71 19.96 5.80 0.93
N ALA A 72 21.07 5.17 1.30
CA ALA A 72 22.40 5.58 0.90
C ALA A 72 22.58 5.48 -0.62
N GLY A 73 22.84 6.59 -1.27
CA GLY A 73 23.37 6.65 -2.63
C GLY A 73 22.45 7.24 -3.69
N ASN A 74 21.24 6.75 -3.91
CA ASN A 74 20.37 7.19 -5.02
C ASN A 74 18.93 7.57 -4.62
N SER A 75 18.53 7.36 -3.37
CA SER A 75 17.15 7.54 -2.93
C SER A 75 16.72 9.01 -2.83
N MET A 76 17.64 9.94 -2.59
CA MET A 76 17.32 11.38 -2.62
C MET A 76 16.83 11.83 -4.01
N ASP A 77 17.33 11.20 -5.06
CA ASP A 77 16.93 11.53 -6.43
C ASP A 77 15.51 11.05 -6.75
N LEU A 78 15.09 9.91 -6.20
CA LEU A 78 13.77 9.32 -6.47
C LEU A 78 12.65 10.17 -5.84
N ALA A 79 12.82 10.60 -4.59
CA ALA A 79 11.88 11.51 -3.95
C ALA A 79 11.78 12.84 -4.70
N ASN A 80 12.89 13.37 -5.21
CA ASN A 80 12.92 14.61 -5.95
C ASN A 80 12.19 14.52 -7.31
N ILE A 81 12.13 13.34 -7.92
CA ILE A 81 11.34 13.10 -9.15
C ILE A 81 9.83 13.12 -8.85
N LEU A 82 9.42 12.55 -7.71
CA LEU A 82 8.00 12.50 -7.31
C LEU A 82 7.46 13.85 -6.83
N LYS A 83 8.26 14.63 -6.08
CA LYS A 83 7.82 15.88 -5.46
C LYS A 83 7.12 16.85 -6.41
N PRO A 84 7.64 17.18 -7.62
CA PRO A 84 6.97 18.09 -8.53
C PRO A 84 5.65 17.56 -9.09
N ALA A 85 5.54 16.26 -9.32
CA ALA A 85 4.33 15.63 -9.84
C ALA A 85 3.21 15.59 -8.77
N LEU A 86 3.58 15.38 -7.51
CA LEU A 86 2.67 15.46 -6.36
C LEU A 86 2.18 16.89 -6.15
N ASP A 87 3.07 17.89 -6.20
CA ASP A 87 2.69 19.31 -6.02
C ASP A 87 1.66 19.79 -7.05
N ARG A 88 1.78 19.33 -8.27
CA ARG A 88 0.84 19.68 -9.34
C ARG A 88 -0.42 18.81 -9.36
N GLY A 89 -0.52 17.82 -8.47
CA GLY A 89 -1.63 16.87 -8.47
C GLY A 89 -1.69 15.98 -9.72
N GLU A 90 -0.59 15.91 -10.49
CA GLU A 90 -0.48 15.10 -11.71
C GLU A 90 -0.47 13.60 -11.42
N VAL A 91 0.02 13.22 -10.22
CA VAL A 91 0.10 11.85 -9.74
C VAL A 91 -0.52 11.77 -8.35
N LYS A 92 -1.31 10.72 -8.11
CA LYS A 92 -1.86 10.40 -6.78
C LYS A 92 -1.12 9.19 -6.24
N VAL A 93 -0.64 9.31 -5.01
CA VAL A 93 0.17 8.28 -4.37
C VAL A 93 -0.40 7.92 -3.00
N ILE A 94 -0.44 6.64 -2.69
CA ILE A 94 -0.60 6.10 -1.35
C ILE A 94 0.73 5.44 -0.99
N GLY A 95 1.38 5.90 0.05
CA GLY A 95 2.59 5.28 0.59
C GLY A 95 2.28 4.49 1.85
N ALA A 96 2.92 3.35 2.03
CA ALA A 96 2.90 2.60 3.29
C ALA A 96 4.31 2.52 3.88
N THR A 97 4.40 2.64 5.20
CA THR A 97 5.64 2.52 5.97
C THR A 97 5.31 2.20 7.41
N THR A 98 6.30 1.83 8.21
CA THR A 98 6.13 1.68 9.66
C THR A 98 6.28 3.03 10.37
N ASP A 99 5.79 3.14 11.62
CA ASP A 99 5.93 4.36 12.41
C ASP A 99 7.40 4.73 12.66
N ILE A 100 8.25 3.73 12.93
CA ILE A 100 9.68 3.96 13.16
C ILE A 100 10.35 4.55 11.92
N GLU A 101 10.06 4.00 10.75
CA GLU A 101 10.61 4.45 9.47
C GLU A 101 10.03 5.80 9.04
N TYR A 102 8.76 6.05 9.34
CA TYR A 102 8.13 7.34 9.13
C TYR A 102 8.88 8.44 9.90
N GLU A 103 9.10 8.27 11.19
CA GLU A 103 9.82 9.22 12.03
C GLU A 103 11.31 9.35 11.61
N THR A 104 11.93 8.25 11.21
CA THR A 104 13.35 8.24 10.86
C THR A 104 13.64 8.90 9.52
N TYR A 105 12.79 8.67 8.51
CA TYR A 105 13.07 9.06 7.12
C TYR A 105 12.10 10.11 6.60
N ILE A 106 10.77 9.94 6.79
CA ILE A 106 9.77 10.81 6.17
C ILE A 106 9.72 12.18 6.86
N VAL A 107 9.70 12.20 8.19
CA VAL A 107 9.63 13.46 8.97
C VAL A 107 10.84 14.37 8.72
N ARG A 108 11.99 13.79 8.44
CA ARG A 108 13.23 14.55 8.14
C ARG A 108 13.18 15.26 6.79
N ASP A 109 12.49 14.71 5.81
CA ASP A 109 12.27 15.36 4.53
C ASP A 109 10.97 16.19 4.56
N ARG A 110 11.05 17.39 5.15
CA ARG A 110 9.90 18.31 5.25
C ARG A 110 9.27 18.63 3.91
N ALA A 111 10.05 18.60 2.83
CA ALA A 111 9.53 18.85 1.49
C ALA A 111 8.68 17.69 0.98
N PHE A 112 9.02 16.46 1.34
CA PHE A 112 8.19 15.29 1.04
C PHE A 112 6.98 15.21 1.96
N LEU A 113 7.20 15.38 3.28
CA LEU A 113 6.18 15.29 4.32
C LEU A 113 4.94 16.16 4.02
N ARG A 114 5.14 17.43 3.62
CA ARG A 114 4.01 18.37 3.37
C ARG A 114 3.14 18.01 2.16
N ARG A 115 3.47 16.96 1.42
CA ARG A 115 2.72 16.46 0.24
C ARG A 115 1.85 15.26 0.56
N PHE A 116 1.93 14.78 1.79
CA PHE A 116 1.19 13.61 2.26
C PHE A 116 0.46 13.93 3.56
N ASP A 117 -0.77 13.46 3.65
CA ASP A 117 -1.51 13.38 4.90
C ASP A 117 -1.21 12.04 5.56
N LYS A 118 -0.80 12.04 6.83
CA LYS A 118 -0.56 10.84 7.60
C LYS A 118 -1.89 10.22 8.04
N ILE A 119 -2.03 8.93 7.84
CA ILE A 119 -3.14 8.13 8.35
C ILE A 119 -2.54 7.00 9.20
N ASP A 120 -2.77 7.06 10.49
CA ASP A 120 -2.33 6.02 11.42
C ASP A 120 -3.24 4.81 11.34
N ILE A 121 -2.65 3.63 11.13
CA ILE A 121 -3.35 2.36 11.12
C ILE A 121 -3.01 1.64 12.41
N LEU A 122 -3.94 1.69 13.34
CA LEU A 122 -3.80 1.01 14.62
C LEU A 122 -4.07 -0.49 14.48
N GLU A 123 -3.51 -1.26 15.41
CA GLU A 123 -3.84 -2.67 15.51
C GLU A 123 -5.35 -2.84 15.76
N PRO A 124 -5.99 -3.80 15.09
CA PRO A 124 -7.41 -4.06 15.28
C PRO A 124 -7.66 -4.64 16.68
N ASP A 125 -8.81 -4.31 17.26
CA ASP A 125 -9.28 -4.93 18.48
C ASP A 125 -9.56 -6.44 18.28
N GLU A 126 -9.74 -7.16 19.39
CA GLU A 126 -9.99 -8.61 19.38
C GLU A 126 -11.17 -8.98 18.47
N ASN A 127 -12.29 -8.28 18.57
CA ASN A 127 -13.49 -8.55 17.77
C ASN A 127 -13.27 -8.33 16.29
N THR A 128 -12.54 -7.28 15.94
CA THR A 128 -12.17 -6.97 14.56
C THR A 128 -11.18 -8.00 14.02
N THR A 129 -10.21 -8.44 14.83
CA THR A 129 -9.26 -9.49 14.48
C THR A 129 -9.97 -10.82 14.20
N VAL A 130 -10.95 -11.20 15.02
CA VAL A 130 -11.79 -12.38 14.77
C VAL A 130 -12.52 -12.28 13.43
N LYS A 131 -13.11 -11.11 13.10
CA LYS A 131 -13.78 -10.91 11.80
C LYS A 131 -12.81 -11.01 10.63
N ILE A 132 -11.59 -10.49 10.77
CA ILE A 132 -10.55 -10.59 9.73
C ILE A 132 -10.17 -12.06 9.52
N LEU A 133 -9.99 -12.83 10.58
CA LEU A 133 -9.69 -14.25 10.49
C LEU A 133 -10.82 -15.02 9.80
N LEU A 134 -12.07 -14.79 10.20
CA LEU A 134 -13.24 -15.40 9.56
C LEU A 134 -13.31 -15.10 8.06
N GLY A 135 -13.10 -13.83 7.68
CA GLY A 135 -13.07 -13.42 6.27
C GLY A 135 -11.93 -14.06 5.46
N SER A 136 -10.86 -14.48 6.15
CA SER A 136 -9.68 -15.08 5.52
C SER A 136 -9.77 -16.59 5.35
N ILE A 137 -10.70 -17.28 6.03
CA ILE A 137 -10.83 -18.75 6.02
C ILE A 137 -10.93 -19.29 4.60
N ALA A 138 -11.83 -18.75 3.78
CA ALA A 138 -12.03 -19.22 2.41
C ALA A 138 -10.78 -19.12 1.53
N LYS A 139 -9.96 -18.09 1.76
CA LYS A 139 -8.66 -17.92 1.08
C LYS A 139 -7.67 -19.02 1.49
N TYR A 140 -7.58 -19.29 2.79
CA TYR A 140 -6.68 -20.32 3.30
C TYR A 140 -7.12 -21.73 2.90
N GLU A 141 -8.41 -22.02 2.92
CA GLU A 141 -8.96 -23.30 2.42
C GLU A 141 -8.56 -23.55 0.96
N LYS A 142 -8.64 -22.50 0.12
CA LYS A 142 -8.24 -22.58 -1.27
C LYS A 142 -6.74 -22.80 -1.47
N GLN A 143 -5.92 -22.17 -0.61
CA GLN A 143 -4.45 -22.27 -0.69
C GLN A 143 -3.91 -23.60 -0.17
N THR A 144 -4.49 -24.11 0.91
CA THR A 144 -3.99 -25.32 1.60
C THR A 144 -4.67 -26.60 1.14
N GLY A 145 -5.83 -26.50 0.48
CA GLY A 145 -6.69 -27.64 0.16
C GLY A 145 -7.43 -28.23 1.36
N VAL A 146 -7.20 -27.71 2.55
CA VAL A 146 -7.87 -28.14 3.81
C VAL A 146 -9.14 -27.34 3.98
N LYS A 147 -10.27 -27.99 4.22
CA LYS A 147 -11.57 -27.35 4.45
C LYS A 147 -11.94 -27.42 5.93
N MET A 148 -12.35 -26.28 6.47
CA MET A 148 -12.97 -26.22 7.80
C MET A 148 -14.42 -26.69 7.70
N LYS A 149 -14.69 -27.92 8.14
CA LYS A 149 -16.03 -28.54 8.08
C LYS A 149 -16.97 -28.11 9.21
N TYR A 150 -16.74 -26.98 9.82
CA TYR A 150 -17.54 -26.54 10.96
C TYR A 150 -18.57 -25.47 10.53
N ASN A 151 -19.62 -25.33 11.33
CA ASN A 151 -20.58 -24.25 11.14
C ASN A 151 -19.95 -22.89 11.54
N ASN A 152 -20.60 -21.80 11.18
CA ASN A 152 -20.11 -20.45 11.44
C ASN A 152 -19.83 -20.18 12.92
N TYR A 153 -20.65 -20.75 13.83
CA TYR A 153 -20.48 -20.58 15.26
C TYR A 153 -19.16 -21.20 15.78
N ILE A 154 -18.85 -22.43 15.35
CA ILE A 154 -17.60 -23.10 15.75
C ILE A 154 -16.39 -22.42 15.10
N ASN A 155 -16.49 -21.95 13.85
CA ASN A 155 -15.42 -21.17 13.21
C ASN A 155 -15.14 -19.88 13.97
N GLU A 156 -16.19 -19.19 14.42
CA GLU A 156 -16.02 -17.98 15.24
C GLU A 156 -15.37 -18.30 16.60
N LEU A 157 -15.80 -19.36 17.29
CA LEU A 157 -15.22 -19.79 18.55
C LEU A 157 -13.74 -20.16 18.38
N LEU A 158 -13.39 -20.86 17.30
CA LEU A 158 -12.01 -21.21 16.99
C LEU A 158 -11.16 -19.94 16.75
N CYS A 159 -11.66 -18.98 15.95
CA CYS A 159 -10.97 -17.73 15.73
C CYS A 159 -10.77 -16.93 17.02
N LYS A 160 -11.78 -16.86 17.89
CA LYS A 160 -11.65 -16.24 19.22
C LYS A 160 -10.58 -16.93 20.07
N THR A 161 -10.56 -18.27 20.07
CA THR A 161 -9.55 -19.03 20.82
C THR A 161 -8.13 -18.75 20.29
N ILE A 162 -7.96 -18.66 18.96
CA ILE A 162 -6.67 -18.34 18.34
C ILE A 162 -6.22 -16.93 18.76
N VAL A 163 -7.11 -15.94 18.66
CA VAL A 163 -6.79 -14.55 19.04
C VAL A 163 -6.38 -14.48 20.50
N ASN A 164 -7.17 -15.08 21.41
CA ASN A 164 -6.85 -15.08 22.83
C ASN A 164 -5.54 -15.81 23.16
N ALA A 165 -5.20 -16.87 22.44
CA ALA A 165 -3.94 -17.58 22.62
C ALA A 165 -2.73 -16.79 22.12
N THR A 166 -2.90 -15.92 21.12
CA THR A 166 -1.82 -15.13 20.52
C THR A 166 -1.60 -13.78 21.18
N THR A 167 -2.60 -13.23 21.87
CA THR A 167 -2.47 -11.95 22.63
C THR A 167 -1.66 -12.09 23.92
N GLN A 168 -1.25 -13.30 24.29
CA GLN A 168 -0.42 -13.53 25.49
C GLN A 168 1.10 -13.51 25.20
N TYR A 169 1.51 -13.26 24.01
CA TYR A 169 2.89 -13.15 23.55
C TYR A 169 3.12 -11.79 22.88
#